data_5ad9709a658592cdccfdd7cabe336f02
#
_entry.id   5ad9709a658592cdccfdd7cabe336f02
#
_cell.length_a   1.000
_cell.length_b   1.000
_cell.length_c   1.000
_cell.angle_alpha   90.00
_cell.angle_beta   90.00
_cell.angle_gamma   90.00
#
_symmetry.space_group_name_H-M   'P 1'
#
loop_
_entity.id
_entity.type
_entity.pdbx_description
1 polymer ?
#
loop_
_entity_poly.entity_id
_entity_poly.type
_entity_poly.pdbx_seq_one_letter_code
_entity_poly.pdbx_strand_id
1 'polypeptide(L)'
;MARIAENSVILDGIMYKPGQEIPDLGNWICIKIEGGRHFYEGISQEVELLPTYVNHGSRAVCLDTSEIYTFHAKLKKWFKL
;
A
#
# COMPACT_ATOMS: atom_id res chain seq x y z
N MET A 1 11.98 -1.79 2.83
CA MET A 1 13.09 -1.70 1.86
C MET A 1 12.60 -2.04 0.46
N ALA A 2 12.99 -1.29 -0.53
CA ALA A 2 12.63 -1.59 -1.92
C ALA A 2 13.53 -2.69 -2.49
N ARG A 3 13.04 -3.38 -3.49
CA ARG A 3 13.79 -4.42 -4.21
C ARG A 3 13.70 -4.13 -5.71
N ILE A 4 14.59 -4.73 -6.48
CA ILE A 4 14.62 -4.57 -7.94
C ILE A 4 13.87 -5.74 -8.59
N ALA A 5 12.99 -5.44 -9.51
CA ALA A 5 12.29 -6.47 -10.27
C ALA A 5 13.25 -7.18 -11.24
N GLU A 6 13.33 -8.50 -11.16
CA GLU A 6 14.14 -9.31 -12.09
C GLU A 6 13.35 -9.61 -13.37
N ASN A 7 12.04 -9.73 -13.24
CA ASN A 7 11.11 -9.97 -14.34
C ASN A 7 9.96 -8.99 -14.21
N SER A 8 9.12 -8.92 -15.23
CA SER A 8 7.90 -8.11 -15.14
C SER A 8 7.02 -8.65 -14.01
N VAL A 9 6.61 -7.78 -13.11
CA VAL A 9 5.81 -8.13 -11.93
C VAL A 9 4.62 -7.19 -11.87
N ILE A 10 3.44 -7.72 -11.54
CA ILE A 10 2.27 -6.91 -11.23
C ILE A 10 2.05 -6.97 -9.72
N LEU A 11 2.11 -5.81 -9.08
CA LEU A 11 1.91 -5.68 -7.64
C LEU A 11 0.87 -4.59 -7.42
N ASP A 12 -0.20 -4.92 -6.72
CA ASP A 12 -1.31 -3.99 -6.44
C ASP A 12 -1.87 -3.33 -7.71
N GLY A 13 -1.95 -4.09 -8.81
CA GLY A 13 -2.45 -3.58 -10.09
C GLY A 13 -1.46 -2.71 -10.85
N ILE A 14 -0.24 -2.53 -10.34
CA ILE A 14 0.81 -1.73 -10.98
C ILE A 14 1.85 -2.67 -11.56
N MET A 15 2.18 -2.49 -12.85
CA MET A 15 3.20 -3.30 -13.51
C MET A 15 4.59 -2.69 -13.27
N TYR A 16 5.51 -3.53 -12.78
CA TYR A 16 6.92 -3.18 -12.66
C TYR A 16 7.70 -3.96 -13.69
N LYS A 17 8.47 -3.23 -14.52
CA LYS A 17 9.30 -3.83 -15.56
C LYS A 17 10.63 -4.30 -14.94
N PRO A 18 11.35 -5.21 -15.61
CA PRO A 18 12.68 -5.60 -15.14
C PRO A 18 13.57 -4.38 -14.91
N GLY A 19 14.25 -4.34 -13.78
CA GLY A 19 15.13 -3.22 -13.40
C GLY A 19 14.46 -2.12 -12.61
N GLN A 20 13.14 -2.10 -12.50
CA GLN A 20 12.44 -1.10 -11.69
C GLN A 20 12.43 -1.50 -10.21
N GLU A 21 12.45 -0.49 -9.33
CA GLU A 21 12.27 -0.72 -7.90
C GLU A 21 10.83 -1.10 -7.57
N ILE A 22 10.67 -2.09 -6.72
CA ILE A 22 9.38 -2.51 -6.19
C ILE A 22 9.31 -2.04 -4.73
N PRO A 23 8.26 -1.29 -4.34
CA PRO A 23 8.11 -0.86 -2.95
C PRO A 23 7.99 -2.08 -2.02
N ASP A 24 8.63 -1.99 -0.86
CA ASP A 24 8.49 -3.01 0.17
C ASP A 24 7.36 -2.58 1.11
N LEU A 25 6.26 -3.30 1.05
CA LEU A 25 5.10 -3.03 1.89
C LEU A 25 5.10 -3.86 3.17
N GLY A 26 6.18 -4.61 3.43
CA GLY A 26 6.24 -5.48 4.61
C GLY A 26 5.15 -6.53 4.58
N ASN A 27 4.33 -6.57 5.64
CA ASN A 27 3.22 -7.52 5.74
C ASN A 27 1.88 -6.97 5.21
N TRP A 28 1.86 -5.78 4.65
CA TRP A 28 0.65 -5.25 4.05
C TRP A 28 0.26 -6.03 2.81
N ILE A 29 -0.99 -6.46 2.77
CA ILE A 29 -1.54 -7.19 1.63
C ILE A 29 -2.68 -6.37 1.05
N CYS A 30 -2.62 -6.10 -0.24
CA CYS A 30 -3.71 -5.43 -0.93
C CYS A 30 -4.82 -6.46 -1.20
N ILE A 31 -5.95 -6.29 -0.53
CA ILE A 31 -7.06 -7.22 -0.63
C ILE A 31 -8.06 -6.85 -1.72
N LYS A 32 -8.03 -5.59 -2.17
CA LYS A 32 -9.00 -5.09 -3.14
C LYS A 32 -8.51 -3.79 -3.74
N ILE A 33 -8.80 -3.57 -5.01
CA ILE A 33 -8.62 -2.29 -5.68
C ILE A 33 -9.94 -1.94 -6.34
N GLU A 34 -10.46 -0.75 -6.04
CA GLU A 34 -11.74 -0.30 -6.56
C GLU A 34 -11.65 1.18 -6.93
N GLY A 35 -11.79 1.49 -8.21
CA GLY A 35 -11.68 2.87 -8.69
C GLY A 35 -10.34 3.52 -8.35
N GLY A 36 -9.26 2.75 -8.33
CA GLY A 36 -7.93 3.23 -7.96
C GLY A 36 -7.69 3.33 -6.46
N ARG A 37 -8.70 3.09 -5.63
CA ARG A 37 -8.52 3.03 -4.18
C ARG A 37 -8.07 1.64 -3.77
N HIS A 38 -6.99 1.58 -3.02
CA HIS A 38 -6.40 0.33 -2.55
C HIS A 38 -6.85 0.06 -1.12
N PHE A 39 -7.16 -1.19 -0.83
CA PHE A 39 -7.57 -1.63 0.49
C PHE A 39 -6.56 -2.65 1.00
N TYR A 40 -5.94 -2.36 2.14
CA TYR A 40 -4.86 -3.16 2.70
C TYR A 40 -5.23 -3.76 4.04
N GLU A 41 -4.63 -4.90 4.35
CA GLU A 41 -4.64 -5.50 5.68
C GLU A 41 -3.22 -5.77 6.11
N GLY A 42 -2.89 -5.47 7.35
CA GLY A 42 -1.55 -5.65 7.88
C GLY A 42 -1.50 -5.43 9.38
N ILE A 43 -0.35 -4.93 9.85
CA ILE A 43 -0.12 -4.73 11.29
C ILE A 43 0.26 -3.28 11.59
N SER A 44 -0.07 -2.83 12.80
CA SER A 44 0.12 -1.44 13.21
C SER A 44 1.57 -0.99 13.22
N GLN A 45 2.50 -1.91 13.43
CA GLN A 45 3.94 -1.60 13.46
C GLN A 45 4.48 -1.18 12.09
N GLU A 46 3.76 -1.47 11.01
CA GLU A 46 4.22 -1.23 9.65
C GLU A 46 3.41 -0.15 8.92
N VAL A 47 2.70 0.69 9.64
CA VAL A 47 1.93 1.79 9.03
C VAL A 47 2.82 2.69 8.18
N GLU A 48 4.08 2.87 8.56
CA GLU A 48 5.04 3.68 7.82
C GLU A 48 5.36 3.14 6.44
N LEU A 49 5.12 1.85 6.21
CA LEU A 49 5.38 1.20 4.93
C LEU A 49 4.22 1.35 3.94
N LEU A 50 3.08 1.90 4.36
CA LEU A 50 1.94 2.08 3.48
C LEU A 50 2.31 2.98 2.29
N PRO A 51 1.88 2.62 1.08
CA PRO A 51 2.29 3.35 -0.12
C PRO A 51 1.58 4.70 -0.24
N THR A 52 2.21 5.64 -0.93
CA THR A 52 1.64 6.97 -1.19
C THR A 52 1.26 7.15 -2.66
N TYR A 53 1.34 6.10 -3.46
CA TYR A 53 0.98 6.15 -4.89
C TYR A 53 -0.48 5.77 -5.14
N VAL A 54 -1.25 5.53 -4.09
CA VAL A 54 -2.65 5.12 -4.18
C VAL A 54 -3.59 6.33 -4.28
N ASN A 55 -4.83 6.09 -4.66
CA ASN A 55 -5.79 7.18 -4.78
C ASN A 55 -6.36 7.59 -3.43
N HIS A 56 -6.89 8.82 -3.40
CA HIS A 56 -7.56 9.36 -2.23
C HIS A 56 -8.70 8.43 -1.78
N GLY A 57 -8.80 8.21 -0.49
CA GLY A 57 -9.83 7.34 0.07
C GLY A 57 -9.42 5.89 0.20
N SER A 58 -8.16 5.54 -0.14
CA SER A 58 -7.64 4.21 0.14
C SER A 58 -7.66 3.93 1.64
N ARG A 59 -7.80 2.66 1.99
CA ARG A 59 -7.94 2.23 3.39
C ARG A 59 -6.92 1.18 3.75
N ALA A 60 -6.53 1.16 5.03
CA ALA A 60 -5.65 0.14 5.58
C ALA A 60 -6.17 -0.25 6.96
N VAL A 61 -6.31 -1.56 7.19
CA VAL A 61 -6.77 -2.11 8.46
C VAL A 61 -5.61 -2.78 9.16
N CYS A 62 -5.38 -2.41 10.42
CA CYS A 62 -4.41 -3.07 11.29
C CYS A 62 -5.12 -4.22 12.01
N LEU A 63 -4.80 -5.44 11.60
CA LEU A 63 -5.49 -6.62 12.14
C LEU A 63 -5.18 -6.88 13.61
N ASP A 64 -4.03 -6.42 14.08
CA ASP A 64 -3.63 -6.60 15.48
C ASP A 64 -4.32 -5.63 16.43
N THR A 65 -4.75 -4.46 15.97
CA THR A 65 -5.34 -3.43 16.82
C THR A 65 -6.75 -3.02 16.41
N SER A 66 -7.22 -3.50 15.25
CA SER A 66 -8.49 -3.10 14.63
C SER A 66 -8.52 -1.61 14.25
N GLU A 67 -7.38 -0.97 14.16
CA GLU A 67 -7.30 0.43 13.73
C GLU A 67 -7.42 0.52 12.22
N ILE A 68 -8.06 1.61 11.74
CA ILE A 68 -8.26 1.84 10.32
C ILE A 68 -7.62 3.17 9.95
N TYR A 69 -6.86 3.17 8.84
CA TYR A 69 -6.24 4.36 8.29
C TYR A 69 -6.86 4.69 6.94
N THR A 70 -6.90 5.97 6.60
CA THR A 70 -7.36 6.46 5.31
C THR A 70 -6.29 7.33 4.68
N PHE A 71 -6.16 7.24 3.35
CA PHE A 71 -5.16 8.02 2.62
C PHE A 71 -5.74 9.33 2.11
N HIS A 72 -5.04 10.43 2.35
CA HIS A 72 -5.37 11.75 1.83
C HIS A 72 -4.39 12.10 0.72
N ALA A 73 -4.87 12.13 -0.53
CA ALA A 73 -4.00 12.27 -1.69
C ALA A 73 -3.28 13.62 -1.78
N LYS A 74 -3.94 14.70 -1.41
CA LYS A 74 -3.32 16.04 -1.46
C LYS A 74 -2.17 16.18 -0.48
N LEU A 75 -2.34 15.62 0.72
CA LEU A 75 -1.31 15.65 1.76
C LEU A 75 -0.34 14.49 1.63
N LYS A 76 -0.66 13.52 0.79
CA LYS A 76 0.13 12.29 0.59
C LYS A 76 0.46 11.62 1.91
N LYS A 77 -0.56 11.49 2.76
CA LYS A 77 -0.39 10.99 4.11
C LYS A 77 -1.58 10.12 4.52
N TRP A 78 -1.28 9.09 5.30
CA TRP A 78 -2.29 8.23 5.91
C TRP A 78 -2.69 8.78 7.27
N PHE A 79 -3.98 8.84 7.52
CA PHE A 79 -4.55 9.32 8.79
C PHE A 79 -5.32 8.19 9.45
N LYS A 80 -5.14 8.07 10.74
CA LYS A 80 -5.91 7.13 11.55
C LYS A 80 -7.34 7.65 11.73
N LEU A 81 -8.32 6.78 11.49
CA LEU A 81 -9.71 7.11 11.70
C LEU A 81 -10.14 6.93 13.15
#